data_afae2e53a0fbd283abb01a8eb83e2b7b
#
_entry.id   afae2e53a0fbd283abb01a8eb83e2b7b
#
_cell.length_a   1.000
_cell.length_b   1.000
_cell.length_c   1.000
_cell.angle_alpha   90.00
_cell.angle_beta   90.00
_cell.angle_gamma   90.00
#
_symmetry.space_group_name_H-M   'P 1'
#
loop_
_entity.id
_entity.type
_entity.pdbx_description
1 polymer ?
#
loop_
_entity_poly.entity_id
_entity_poly.type
_entity_poly.pdbx_seq_one_letter_code
_entity_poly.pdbx_strand_id
1 'polypeptide(L)'
;MMPADLLSFQSIDLIFLIDAIYHSGTMELKLKDLRYLVAVADHRHFGRAAARCFVSQPTLSAQLKKLEQTLGVQLIERTPNNISLTQAGEQIVARARRILEASDEVVALARSQRDPLAGKLRVALLPTIGPYLLPRVAPAIRKSLPRLQLRLYEYQTAPMLEKLHGGELDLGILALPVELAGLEARELYSEPFTVALPERHPLAARDTVRVADLKGETLLLLEEGHCLRDQALEVCSRVGVRDSQDFRATSLETLRQMVATGAGVTLLPELAGRGAYRNARGVVLRPFAKPAPQRHIGALWRKSTARRPAIDALATLIAEHAL
;
A
#
# COMPACT_ATOMS: atom_id res chain seq x y z
N MET A 1 -31.34 -65.34 -31.48
CA MET A 1 -31.05 -64.25 -32.43
C MET A 1 -31.91 -63.06 -32.01
N MET A 2 -31.38 -62.19 -31.15
CA MET A 2 -32.05 -60.95 -30.66
C MET A 2 -31.28 -59.78 -31.22
N PRO A 3 -31.92 -58.71 -31.68
CA PRO A 3 -31.24 -57.61 -32.34
C PRO A 3 -30.59 -56.67 -31.31
N ALA A 4 -29.37 -56.32 -31.64
CA ALA A 4 -28.59 -55.26 -30.97
C ALA A 4 -28.98 -53.89 -31.59
N ASP A 5 -29.91 -53.15 -30.97
CA ASP A 5 -30.16 -51.74 -31.28
C ASP A 5 -30.93 -51.07 -30.13
N LEU A 6 -30.24 -50.80 -29.02
CA LEU A 6 -30.85 -50.03 -27.92
C LEU A 6 -29.79 -49.35 -27.02
N LEU A 7 -28.73 -48.76 -27.62
CA LEU A 7 -27.70 -48.06 -26.83
C LEU A 7 -27.22 -46.72 -27.47
N SER A 8 -28.01 -45.99 -28.21
CA SER A 8 -27.55 -44.74 -28.80
C SER A 8 -28.42 -43.50 -28.53
N PHE A 9 -29.40 -43.56 -27.62
CA PHE A 9 -30.33 -42.43 -27.38
C PHE A 9 -30.25 -41.79 -25.98
N GLN A 10 -29.41 -42.27 -25.08
CA GLN A 10 -29.38 -41.73 -23.69
C GLN A 10 -28.23 -40.79 -23.34
N SER A 11 -27.23 -40.64 -24.21
CA SER A 11 -26.06 -39.82 -23.88
C SER A 11 -26.22 -38.33 -24.26
N ILE A 12 -27.06 -38.03 -25.23
CA ILE A 12 -27.27 -36.65 -25.71
C ILE A 12 -28.24 -35.89 -24.79
N ASP A 13 -29.27 -36.57 -24.31
CA ASP A 13 -30.27 -35.95 -23.42
C ASP A 13 -29.71 -35.63 -22.02
N LEU A 14 -28.74 -36.42 -21.52
CA LEU A 14 -28.14 -36.19 -20.21
C LEU A 14 -27.21 -34.98 -20.22
N ILE A 15 -26.49 -34.74 -21.29
CA ILE A 15 -25.65 -33.54 -21.48
C ILE A 15 -26.52 -32.30 -21.59
N PHE A 16 -27.61 -32.35 -22.39
CA PHE A 16 -28.58 -31.26 -22.46
C PHE A 16 -29.34 -31.03 -21.15
N LEU A 17 -29.65 -32.10 -20.39
CA LEU A 17 -30.29 -31.97 -19.08
C LEU A 17 -29.34 -31.41 -18.04
N ILE A 18 -28.08 -31.79 -18.06
CA ILE A 18 -27.01 -31.25 -17.20
C ILE A 18 -26.78 -29.76 -17.56
N ASP A 19 -26.67 -29.40 -18.82
CA ASP A 19 -26.57 -28.02 -19.29
C ASP A 19 -27.82 -27.20 -18.92
N ALA A 20 -29.03 -27.74 -19.07
CA ALA A 20 -30.28 -27.07 -18.65
C ALA A 20 -30.37 -26.90 -17.13
N ILE A 21 -29.89 -27.87 -16.32
CA ILE A 21 -29.84 -27.77 -14.84
C ILE A 21 -28.76 -26.78 -14.40
N TYR A 22 -27.62 -26.73 -15.06
CA TYR A 22 -26.56 -25.76 -14.78
C TYR A 22 -26.85 -24.36 -15.32
N HIS A 23 -27.66 -24.20 -16.36
CA HIS A 23 -28.01 -22.89 -16.94
C HIS A 23 -29.37 -22.33 -16.48
N SER A 24 -30.22 -23.12 -15.83
CA SER A 24 -31.53 -22.66 -15.30
C SER A 24 -31.42 -21.95 -13.94
N GLY A 25 -30.33 -21.22 -13.70
CA GLY A 25 -30.15 -20.42 -12.48
C GLY A 25 -28.77 -19.79 -12.31
N THR A 26 -27.92 -19.79 -13.33
CA THR A 26 -26.62 -19.12 -13.24
C THR A 26 -26.82 -17.61 -13.18
N MET A 27 -26.66 -17.06 -12.00
CA MET A 27 -26.51 -15.62 -11.81
C MET A 27 -25.32 -15.13 -12.65
N GLU A 28 -25.59 -14.54 -13.81
CA GLU A 28 -24.53 -14.00 -14.67
C GLU A 28 -24.00 -12.71 -14.07
N LEU A 29 -22.87 -12.81 -13.37
CA LEU A 29 -22.15 -11.67 -12.80
C LEU A 29 -21.16 -11.12 -13.83
N LYS A 30 -21.30 -9.86 -14.23
CA LYS A 30 -20.41 -9.22 -15.21
C LYS A 30 -19.35 -8.38 -14.51
N LEU A 31 -18.10 -8.46 -14.97
CA LEU A 31 -17.02 -7.61 -14.46
C LEU A 31 -17.34 -6.11 -14.51
N LYS A 32 -18.13 -5.70 -15.50
CA LYS A 32 -18.60 -4.32 -15.66
C LYS A 32 -19.46 -3.87 -14.47
N ASP A 33 -20.34 -4.73 -13.98
CA ASP A 33 -21.23 -4.41 -12.86
C ASP A 33 -20.45 -4.29 -11.56
N LEU A 34 -19.43 -5.13 -11.37
CA LEU A 34 -18.50 -5.03 -10.25
C LEU A 34 -17.68 -3.73 -10.29
N ARG A 35 -17.24 -3.29 -11.49
CA ARG A 35 -16.56 -1.99 -11.63
C ARG A 35 -17.46 -0.83 -11.24
N TYR A 36 -18.73 -0.87 -11.59
CA TYR A 36 -19.69 0.16 -11.21
C TYR A 36 -19.93 0.20 -9.71
N LEU A 37 -20.05 -0.96 -9.06
CA LEU A 37 -20.22 -1.08 -7.62
C LEU A 37 -19.01 -0.50 -6.88
N VAL A 38 -17.79 -0.89 -7.26
CA VAL A 38 -16.55 -0.37 -6.68
C VAL A 38 -16.42 1.14 -6.88
N ALA A 39 -16.77 1.65 -8.08
CA ALA A 39 -16.72 3.09 -8.33
C ALA A 39 -17.67 3.88 -7.43
N VAL A 40 -18.88 3.37 -7.14
CA VAL A 40 -19.81 4.02 -6.20
C VAL A 40 -19.28 3.94 -4.75
N ALA A 41 -18.71 2.81 -4.37
CA ALA A 41 -18.08 2.65 -3.05
C ALA A 41 -16.96 3.68 -2.82
N ASP A 42 -16.11 3.90 -3.83
CA ASP A 42 -14.96 4.82 -3.75
C ASP A 42 -15.38 6.29 -3.72
N HIS A 43 -16.34 6.64 -4.56
CA HIS A 43 -16.72 8.04 -4.73
C HIS A 43 -17.87 8.50 -3.83
N ARG A 44 -18.63 7.56 -3.26
CA ARG A 44 -19.85 7.81 -2.47
C ARG A 44 -20.80 8.82 -3.14
N HIS A 45 -20.80 8.82 -4.49
CA HIS A 45 -21.58 9.75 -5.31
C HIS A 45 -21.80 9.18 -6.71
N PHE A 46 -23.07 8.93 -7.11
CA PHE A 46 -23.41 8.31 -8.40
C PHE A 46 -22.88 9.08 -9.61
N GLY A 47 -22.97 10.42 -9.61
CA GLY A 47 -22.49 11.24 -10.73
C GLY A 47 -20.98 11.13 -10.92
N ARG A 48 -20.20 11.19 -9.83
CA ARG A 48 -18.73 11.04 -9.89
C ARG A 48 -18.33 9.61 -10.29
N ALA A 49 -19.03 8.60 -9.77
CA ALA A 49 -18.81 7.21 -10.16
C ALA A 49 -19.11 6.98 -11.65
N ALA A 50 -20.21 7.54 -12.15
CA ALA A 50 -20.60 7.44 -13.55
C ALA A 50 -19.56 8.09 -14.49
N ALA A 51 -19.10 9.30 -14.16
CA ALA A 51 -18.04 9.97 -14.89
C ALA A 51 -16.74 9.13 -14.89
N ARG A 52 -16.38 8.52 -13.76
CA ARG A 52 -15.22 7.64 -13.65
C ARG A 52 -15.33 6.38 -14.51
N CYS A 53 -16.55 5.89 -14.70
CA CYS A 53 -16.85 4.72 -15.51
C CYS A 53 -17.21 5.05 -16.98
N PHE A 54 -17.15 6.31 -17.39
CA PHE A 54 -17.47 6.79 -18.75
C PHE A 54 -18.90 6.42 -19.18
N VAL A 55 -19.86 6.55 -18.27
CA VAL A 55 -21.28 6.30 -18.52
C VAL A 55 -22.16 7.40 -17.94
N SER A 56 -23.45 7.44 -18.34
CA SER A 56 -24.42 8.33 -17.71
C SER A 56 -24.80 7.84 -16.30
N GLN A 57 -25.14 8.76 -15.40
CA GLN A 57 -25.60 8.41 -14.06
C GLN A 57 -26.85 7.50 -14.06
N PRO A 58 -27.88 7.72 -14.91
CA PRO A 58 -29.00 6.79 -15.01
C PRO A 58 -28.58 5.37 -15.40
N THR A 59 -27.65 5.23 -16.36
CA THR A 59 -27.12 3.94 -16.78
C THR A 59 -26.44 3.20 -15.64
N LEU A 60 -25.56 3.88 -14.91
CA LEU A 60 -24.86 3.27 -13.77
C LEU A 60 -25.85 2.87 -12.67
N SER A 61 -26.81 3.73 -12.34
CA SER A 61 -27.84 3.44 -11.33
C SER A 61 -28.72 2.26 -11.71
N ALA A 62 -29.13 2.14 -12.97
CA ALA A 62 -29.94 1.02 -13.46
C ALA A 62 -29.16 -0.31 -13.41
N GLN A 63 -27.88 -0.30 -13.81
CA GLN A 63 -27.05 -1.51 -13.76
C GLN A 63 -26.79 -1.98 -12.31
N LEU A 64 -26.57 -1.05 -11.38
CA LEU A 64 -26.41 -1.42 -9.97
C LEU A 64 -27.70 -1.97 -9.36
N LYS A 65 -28.87 -1.41 -9.72
CA LYS A 65 -30.17 -1.97 -9.31
C LYS A 65 -30.34 -3.39 -9.86
N LYS A 66 -29.94 -3.64 -11.12
CA LYS A 66 -29.96 -4.97 -11.71
C LYS A 66 -29.00 -5.92 -11.00
N LEU A 67 -27.80 -5.47 -10.62
CA LEU A 67 -26.85 -6.25 -9.84
C LEU A 67 -27.44 -6.64 -8.47
N GLU A 68 -28.07 -5.71 -7.74
CA GLU A 68 -28.76 -5.97 -6.47
C GLU A 68 -29.88 -7.02 -6.66
N GLN A 69 -30.66 -6.91 -7.72
CA GLN A 69 -31.70 -7.89 -8.07
C GLN A 69 -31.12 -9.27 -8.37
N THR A 70 -30.01 -9.32 -9.16
CA THR A 70 -29.32 -10.56 -9.49
C THR A 70 -28.75 -11.24 -8.24
N LEU A 71 -28.18 -10.46 -7.31
CA LEU A 71 -27.62 -11.00 -6.08
C LEU A 71 -28.65 -11.23 -4.96
N GLY A 72 -29.89 -10.74 -5.15
CA GLY A 72 -30.95 -10.85 -4.15
C GLY A 72 -30.71 -10.07 -2.84
N VAL A 73 -29.80 -9.09 -2.88
CA VAL A 73 -29.39 -8.32 -1.68
C VAL A 73 -29.15 -6.86 -2.04
N GLN A 74 -29.56 -5.96 -1.16
CA GLN A 74 -29.27 -4.54 -1.28
C GLN A 74 -27.81 -4.28 -0.89
N LEU A 75 -27.08 -3.57 -1.77
CA LEU A 75 -25.66 -3.25 -1.59
C LEU A 75 -25.43 -1.80 -1.19
N ILE A 76 -26.36 -0.92 -1.58
CA ILE A 76 -26.22 0.53 -1.44
C ILE A 76 -27.45 1.09 -0.73
N GLU A 77 -27.21 1.79 0.36
CA GLU A 77 -28.21 2.62 1.02
C GLU A 77 -28.22 4.01 0.39
N ARG A 78 -29.42 4.49 0.04
CA ARG A 78 -29.62 5.79 -0.59
C ARG A 78 -30.43 6.67 0.35
N THR A 79 -29.80 7.66 0.92
CA THR A 79 -30.48 8.76 1.61
C THR A 79 -30.37 10.03 0.79
N PRO A 80 -31.24 11.04 0.96
CA PRO A 80 -31.24 12.24 0.14
C PRO A 80 -29.89 12.95 0.01
N ASN A 81 -29.03 12.85 1.03
CA ASN A 81 -27.73 13.53 1.09
C ASN A 81 -26.53 12.61 1.28
N ASN A 82 -26.72 11.28 1.31
CA ASN A 82 -25.62 10.36 1.55
C ASN A 82 -25.82 9.04 0.83
N ILE A 83 -24.71 8.49 0.34
CA ILE A 83 -24.62 7.16 -0.27
C ILE A 83 -23.67 6.36 0.59
N SER A 84 -24.17 5.31 1.23
CA SER A 84 -23.41 4.35 2.02
C SER A 84 -23.59 2.94 1.49
N LEU A 85 -22.63 2.08 1.80
CA LEU A 85 -22.77 0.65 1.56
C LEU A 85 -23.54 0.02 2.72
N THR A 86 -24.33 -1.00 2.41
CA THR A 86 -24.83 -1.93 3.43
C THR A 86 -23.68 -2.82 3.92
N GLN A 87 -23.86 -3.54 5.02
CA GLN A 87 -22.89 -4.54 5.47
C GLN A 87 -22.61 -5.59 4.39
N ALA A 88 -23.62 -6.06 3.66
CA ALA A 88 -23.47 -6.94 2.51
C ALA A 88 -22.71 -6.24 1.38
N GLY A 89 -22.98 -4.96 1.14
CA GLY A 89 -22.30 -4.13 0.17
C GLY A 89 -20.80 -4.04 0.42
N GLU A 90 -20.37 -3.80 1.65
CA GLU A 90 -18.95 -3.75 2.02
C GLU A 90 -18.24 -5.09 1.74
N GLN A 91 -18.85 -6.20 2.15
CA GLN A 91 -18.30 -7.53 1.91
C GLN A 91 -18.21 -7.87 0.42
N ILE A 92 -19.23 -7.50 -0.36
CA ILE A 92 -19.24 -7.76 -1.81
C ILE A 92 -18.26 -6.85 -2.53
N VAL A 93 -18.13 -5.57 -2.15
CA VAL A 93 -17.11 -4.66 -2.69
C VAL A 93 -15.70 -5.21 -2.46
N ALA A 94 -15.40 -5.72 -1.27
CA ALA A 94 -14.09 -6.33 -0.99
C ALA A 94 -13.79 -7.52 -1.92
N ARG A 95 -14.79 -8.37 -2.20
CA ARG A 95 -14.65 -9.48 -3.16
C ARG A 95 -14.60 -9.00 -4.62
N ALA A 96 -15.41 -8.00 -4.96
CA ALA A 96 -15.42 -7.40 -6.31
C ALA A 96 -14.04 -6.83 -6.67
N ARG A 97 -13.36 -6.17 -5.74
CA ARG A 97 -11.98 -5.69 -5.94
C ARG A 97 -11.03 -6.81 -6.30
N ARG A 98 -11.06 -7.94 -5.58
CA ARG A 98 -10.22 -9.13 -5.86
C ARG A 98 -10.49 -9.74 -7.23
N ILE A 99 -11.77 -9.83 -7.63
CA ILE A 99 -12.16 -10.34 -8.96
C ILE A 99 -11.64 -9.41 -10.08
N LEU A 100 -11.83 -8.11 -9.91
CA LEU A 100 -11.36 -7.11 -10.87
C LEU A 100 -9.83 -7.13 -10.98
N GLU A 101 -9.14 -7.30 -9.87
CA GLU A 101 -7.69 -7.48 -9.84
C GLU A 101 -7.25 -8.72 -10.60
N ALA A 102 -7.82 -9.88 -10.30
CA ALA A 102 -7.51 -11.13 -11.03
C ALA A 102 -7.76 -10.97 -12.55
N SER A 103 -8.82 -10.25 -12.94
CA SER A 103 -9.06 -9.91 -14.34
C SER A 103 -7.96 -9.03 -14.94
N ASP A 104 -7.50 -8.02 -14.20
CA ASP A 104 -6.41 -7.13 -14.63
C ASP A 104 -5.07 -7.89 -14.67
N GLU A 105 -4.83 -8.87 -13.78
CA GLU A 105 -3.67 -9.76 -13.79
C GLU A 105 -3.63 -10.62 -15.07
N VAL A 106 -4.75 -11.16 -15.52
CA VAL A 106 -4.83 -11.89 -16.79
C VAL A 106 -4.38 -11.01 -17.96
N VAL A 107 -4.87 -9.77 -18.01
CA VAL A 107 -4.46 -8.80 -19.05
C VAL A 107 -2.98 -8.44 -18.91
N ALA A 108 -2.48 -8.26 -17.67
CA ALA A 108 -1.09 -7.96 -17.42
C ALA A 108 -0.19 -9.14 -17.81
N LEU A 109 -0.59 -10.38 -17.51
CA LEU A 109 0.13 -11.59 -17.92
C LEU A 109 0.23 -11.69 -19.45
N ALA A 110 -0.87 -11.47 -20.17
CA ALA A 110 -0.86 -11.45 -21.63
C ALA A 110 0.08 -10.37 -22.21
N ARG A 111 0.14 -9.20 -21.56
CA ARG A 111 1.04 -8.10 -21.95
C ARG A 111 2.50 -8.36 -21.57
N SER A 112 2.75 -8.97 -20.42
CA SER A 112 4.11 -9.28 -19.93
C SER A 112 4.83 -10.32 -20.79
N GLN A 113 4.08 -11.15 -21.52
CA GLN A 113 4.66 -12.03 -22.55
C GLN A 113 5.41 -11.25 -23.65
N ARG A 114 5.03 -9.97 -23.87
CA ARG A 114 5.68 -9.11 -24.87
C ARG A 114 6.78 -8.23 -24.27
N ASP A 115 6.60 -7.74 -23.05
CA ASP A 115 7.56 -6.89 -22.34
C ASP A 115 7.28 -6.87 -20.81
N PRO A 116 7.99 -7.72 -20.06
CA PRO A 116 7.81 -7.85 -18.62
C PRO A 116 8.09 -6.55 -17.83
N LEU A 117 8.91 -5.66 -18.37
CA LEU A 117 9.37 -4.43 -17.71
C LEU A 117 8.58 -3.17 -18.12
N ALA A 118 7.56 -3.33 -18.98
CA ALA A 118 6.74 -2.21 -19.42
C ALA A 118 5.41 -2.10 -18.68
N GLY A 119 4.73 -0.94 -18.85
CA GLY A 119 3.38 -0.70 -18.36
C GLY A 119 3.33 -0.08 -16.96
N LYS A 120 2.12 -0.01 -16.39
CA LYS A 120 1.88 0.65 -15.09
C LYS A 120 2.26 -0.25 -13.93
N LEU A 121 2.89 0.31 -12.89
CA LEU A 121 3.15 -0.32 -11.61
C LEU A 121 2.72 0.64 -10.49
N ARG A 122 1.80 0.20 -9.62
CA ARG A 122 1.29 0.99 -8.50
C ARG A 122 2.15 0.70 -7.27
N VAL A 123 2.92 1.69 -6.86
CA VAL A 123 3.91 1.57 -5.79
C VAL A 123 3.55 2.50 -4.66
N ALA A 124 3.44 1.98 -3.46
CA ALA A 124 3.29 2.79 -2.26
C ALA A 124 4.57 2.80 -1.44
N LEU A 125 4.87 3.92 -0.81
CA LEU A 125 5.96 4.08 0.14
C LEU A 125 5.42 4.64 1.46
N LEU A 126 6.11 4.34 2.55
CA LEU A 126 5.81 5.05 3.81
C LEU A 126 6.14 6.54 3.67
N PRO A 127 5.37 7.45 4.32
CA PRO A 127 5.67 8.89 4.35
C PRO A 127 7.05 9.20 4.95
N THR A 128 7.60 8.29 5.74
CA THR A 128 8.95 8.39 6.31
C THR A 128 10.06 7.84 5.41
N ILE A 129 9.70 7.36 4.20
CA ILE A 129 10.63 6.81 3.20
C ILE A 129 10.52 7.58 1.88
N GLY A 130 9.30 7.72 1.34
CA GLY A 130 9.03 8.24 0.00
C GLY A 130 9.79 9.52 -0.34
N PRO A 131 9.63 10.62 0.43
CA PRO A 131 10.26 11.90 0.14
C PRO A 131 11.78 11.87 0.07
N TYR A 132 12.41 10.96 0.81
CA TYR A 132 13.87 10.88 0.95
C TYR A 132 14.51 9.88 -0.03
N LEU A 133 13.80 8.78 -0.33
CA LEU A 133 14.27 7.73 -1.21
C LEU A 133 14.07 8.08 -2.69
N LEU A 134 12.88 8.56 -3.07
CA LEU A 134 12.51 8.78 -4.46
C LEU A 134 13.47 9.70 -5.23
N PRO A 135 13.93 10.85 -4.69
CA PRO A 135 14.88 11.70 -5.38
C PRO A 135 16.20 11.01 -5.74
N ARG A 136 16.62 10.04 -4.95
CA ARG A 136 17.87 9.28 -5.14
C ARG A 136 17.73 8.23 -6.25
N VAL A 137 16.63 7.46 -6.20
CA VAL A 137 16.45 6.30 -7.10
C VAL A 137 15.80 6.66 -8.43
N ALA A 138 15.03 7.76 -8.50
CA ALA A 138 14.30 8.15 -9.71
C ALA A 138 15.17 8.33 -10.97
N PRO A 139 16.41 8.89 -10.92
CA PRO A 139 17.27 8.96 -12.09
C PRO A 139 17.64 7.58 -12.65
N ALA A 140 18.01 6.64 -11.77
CA ALA A 140 18.36 5.27 -12.15
C ALA A 140 17.15 4.52 -12.72
N ILE A 141 15.97 4.67 -12.09
CA ILE A 141 14.73 4.05 -12.58
C ILE A 141 14.39 4.55 -13.98
N ARG A 142 14.43 5.87 -14.23
CA ARG A 142 14.15 6.43 -15.56
C ARG A 142 15.11 5.93 -16.64
N LYS A 143 16.38 5.75 -16.28
CA LYS A 143 17.39 5.26 -17.20
C LYS A 143 17.22 3.77 -17.51
N SER A 144 17.01 2.93 -16.48
CA SER A 144 17.02 1.47 -16.61
C SER A 144 15.66 0.89 -16.96
N LEU A 145 14.55 1.54 -16.57
CA LEU A 145 13.20 1.08 -16.78
C LEU A 145 12.33 2.14 -17.50
N PRO A 146 12.74 2.64 -18.70
CA PRO A 146 12.10 3.78 -19.37
C PRO A 146 10.65 3.53 -19.79
N ARG A 147 10.24 2.26 -19.93
CA ARG A 147 8.88 1.87 -20.29
C ARG A 147 7.98 1.53 -19.09
N LEU A 148 8.56 1.54 -17.88
CA LEU A 148 7.81 1.33 -16.64
C LEU A 148 7.20 2.66 -16.17
N GLN A 149 5.88 2.69 -16.03
CA GLN A 149 5.12 3.85 -15.56
C GLN A 149 4.78 3.67 -14.08
N LEU A 150 5.54 4.31 -13.20
CA LEU A 150 5.24 4.26 -11.76
C LEU A 150 4.05 5.16 -11.43
N ARG A 151 3.10 4.60 -10.66
CA ARG A 151 2.05 5.33 -9.96
C ARG A 151 2.40 5.30 -8.49
N LEU A 152 2.86 6.43 -7.96
CA LEU A 152 3.39 6.54 -6.61
C LEU A 152 2.30 7.00 -5.63
N TYR A 153 2.28 6.38 -4.46
CA TYR A 153 1.36 6.68 -3.37
C TYR A 153 2.14 6.71 -2.06
N GLU A 154 1.60 7.44 -1.09
CA GLU A 154 2.09 7.41 0.29
C GLU A 154 0.98 6.90 1.20
N TYR A 155 1.27 5.84 1.96
CA TYR A 155 0.37 5.27 2.96
C TYR A 155 1.14 4.84 4.20
N GLN A 156 0.50 4.88 5.36
CA GLN A 156 0.95 4.19 6.57
C GLN A 156 0.89 2.68 6.36
N THR A 157 1.52 1.91 7.29
CA THR A 157 1.69 0.46 7.13
C THR A 157 0.36 -0.29 6.97
N ALA A 158 -0.62 -0.07 7.85
CA ALA A 158 -1.87 -0.83 7.82
C ALA A 158 -2.69 -0.58 6.53
N PRO A 159 -2.99 0.68 6.12
CA PRO A 159 -3.65 0.93 4.84
C PRO A 159 -2.87 0.41 3.62
N MET A 160 -1.53 0.42 3.67
CA MET A 160 -0.70 -0.12 2.59
C MET A 160 -0.88 -1.63 2.45
N LEU A 161 -0.86 -2.37 3.56
CA LEU A 161 -1.07 -3.83 3.58
C LEU A 161 -2.47 -4.19 3.09
N GLU A 162 -3.51 -3.49 3.53
CA GLU A 162 -4.89 -3.68 3.04
C GLU A 162 -4.97 -3.52 1.52
N LYS A 163 -4.34 -2.45 0.99
CA LYS A 163 -4.35 -2.16 -0.45
C LYS A 163 -3.50 -3.15 -1.25
N LEU A 164 -2.43 -3.69 -0.70
CA LEU A 164 -1.66 -4.78 -1.31
C LEU A 164 -2.53 -6.05 -1.38
N HIS A 165 -3.19 -6.44 -0.29
CA HIS A 165 -4.08 -7.59 -0.25
C HIS A 165 -5.30 -7.42 -1.17
N GLY A 166 -5.87 -6.21 -1.22
CA GLY A 166 -7.00 -5.86 -2.09
C GLY A 166 -6.62 -5.62 -3.55
N GLY A 167 -5.32 -5.67 -3.92
CA GLY A 167 -4.85 -5.48 -5.29
C GLY A 167 -4.91 -4.07 -5.83
N GLU A 168 -5.14 -3.11 -4.99
CA GLU A 168 -5.06 -1.70 -5.37
C GLU A 168 -3.61 -1.24 -5.56
N LEU A 169 -2.66 -1.96 -4.95
CA LEU A 169 -1.21 -1.75 -5.07
C LEU A 169 -0.54 -3.00 -5.61
N ASP A 170 0.55 -2.80 -6.34
CA ASP A 170 1.39 -3.88 -6.86
C ASP A 170 2.62 -4.10 -5.97
N LEU A 171 3.14 -3.03 -5.36
CA LEU A 171 4.34 -3.01 -4.55
C LEU A 171 4.20 -2.03 -3.38
N GLY A 172 4.62 -2.45 -2.18
CA GLY A 172 4.79 -1.61 -1.00
C GLY A 172 6.25 -1.52 -0.59
N ILE A 173 6.74 -0.32 -0.28
CA ILE A 173 8.09 -0.10 0.30
C ILE A 173 7.88 0.39 1.73
N LEU A 174 8.28 -0.43 2.70
CA LEU A 174 8.02 -0.18 4.11
C LEU A 174 9.10 -0.73 5.03
N ALA A 175 8.98 -0.48 6.32
CA ALA A 175 9.91 -1.00 7.32
C ALA A 175 9.52 -2.41 7.77
N LEU A 176 10.50 -3.31 7.85
CA LEU A 176 10.37 -4.68 8.35
C LEU A 176 10.72 -4.74 9.85
N PRO A 177 10.22 -5.77 10.59
CA PRO A 177 9.33 -6.83 10.13
C PRO A 177 7.85 -6.39 10.08
N VAL A 178 7.07 -7.09 9.25
CA VAL A 178 5.60 -6.99 9.20
C VAL A 178 4.99 -8.38 8.99
N GLU A 179 3.72 -8.54 9.33
CA GLU A 179 2.98 -9.76 9.06
C GLU A 179 2.74 -9.91 7.55
N LEU A 180 3.18 -11.03 6.97
CA LEU A 180 3.16 -11.22 5.53
C LEU A 180 1.80 -11.71 4.99
N ALA A 181 1.07 -12.54 5.73
CA ALA A 181 -0.30 -12.99 5.41
C ALA A 181 -0.60 -13.20 3.90
N GLY A 182 0.25 -13.95 3.20
CA GLY A 182 0.10 -14.20 1.74
C GLY A 182 0.89 -13.25 0.83
N LEU A 183 1.60 -12.29 1.40
CA LEU A 183 2.57 -11.46 0.70
C LEU A 183 3.95 -12.14 0.67
N GLU A 184 4.81 -11.67 -0.22
CA GLU A 184 6.25 -11.91 -0.20
C GLU A 184 6.97 -10.61 0.16
N ALA A 185 8.11 -10.75 0.83
CA ALA A 185 8.97 -9.64 1.19
C ALA A 185 10.40 -9.88 0.72
N ARG A 186 11.08 -8.81 0.31
CA ARG A 186 12.52 -8.77 0.06
C ARG A 186 13.10 -7.57 0.79
N GLU A 187 14.10 -7.78 1.63
CA GLU A 187 14.86 -6.68 2.21
C GLU A 187 15.64 -5.96 1.10
N LEU A 188 15.59 -4.63 1.13
CA LEU A 188 16.25 -3.75 0.17
C LEU A 188 17.54 -3.17 0.74
N TYR A 189 17.45 -2.58 1.93
CA TYR A 189 18.59 -2.00 2.64
C TYR A 189 18.27 -1.83 4.12
N SER A 190 19.34 -1.69 4.91
CA SER A 190 19.26 -1.32 6.32
C SER A 190 19.70 0.13 6.50
N GLU A 191 18.97 0.88 7.28
CA GLU A 191 19.17 2.32 7.48
C GLU A 191 19.33 2.64 8.97
N PRO A 192 20.49 3.19 9.41
CA PRO A 192 20.67 3.60 10.78
C PRO A 192 19.81 4.81 11.12
N PHE A 193 19.51 4.95 12.41
CA PHE A 193 18.93 6.17 12.95
C PHE A 193 19.99 7.19 13.28
N THR A 194 19.62 8.46 13.22
CA THR A 194 20.33 9.60 13.77
C THR A 194 19.45 10.27 14.82
N VAL A 195 20.06 10.91 15.82
CA VAL A 195 19.30 11.75 16.74
C VAL A 195 19.29 13.18 16.24
N ALA A 196 18.12 13.78 16.20
CA ALA A 196 17.92 15.19 15.92
C ALA A 196 17.82 15.95 17.24
N LEU A 197 18.68 16.94 17.42
CA LEU A 197 18.88 17.72 18.63
C LEU A 197 18.69 19.20 18.33
N PRO A 198 18.14 20.00 19.25
CA PRO A 198 18.23 21.46 19.16
C PRO A 198 19.70 21.89 19.03
N GLU A 199 19.98 22.94 18.27
CA GLU A 199 21.35 23.41 18.00
C GLU A 199 22.15 23.69 19.28
N ARG A 200 21.48 24.18 20.34
CA ARG A 200 22.11 24.51 21.62
C ARG A 200 22.07 23.36 22.62
N HIS A 201 21.67 22.17 22.22
CA HIS A 201 21.60 21.01 23.11
C HIS A 201 23.00 20.53 23.51
N PRO A 202 23.24 20.14 24.76
CA PRO A 202 24.59 19.68 25.21
C PRO A 202 25.14 18.52 24.37
N LEU A 203 24.30 17.59 23.95
CA LEU A 203 24.68 16.46 23.08
C LEU A 203 25.04 16.91 21.65
N ALA A 204 24.62 18.09 21.20
CA ALA A 204 24.96 18.60 19.89
C ALA A 204 26.46 18.91 19.70
N ALA A 205 27.21 19.07 20.78
CA ALA A 205 28.66 19.24 20.73
C ALA A 205 29.43 17.93 20.52
N ARG A 206 28.79 16.77 20.64
CA ARG A 206 29.44 15.46 20.50
C ARG A 206 29.42 15.01 19.01
N ASP A 207 30.43 14.25 18.60
CA ASP A 207 30.46 13.64 17.26
C ASP A 207 29.46 12.48 17.14
N THR A 208 29.26 11.72 18.22
CA THR A 208 28.32 10.60 18.30
C THR A 208 27.56 10.62 19.62
N VAL A 209 26.36 10.03 19.63
CA VAL A 209 25.50 9.94 20.82
C VAL A 209 25.18 8.47 21.07
N ARG A 210 25.28 8.03 22.35
CA ARG A 210 24.79 6.69 22.72
C ARG A 210 23.30 6.76 23.05
N VAL A 211 22.59 5.68 22.87
CA VAL A 211 21.16 5.62 23.25
C VAL A 211 20.99 5.97 24.73
N ALA A 212 21.90 5.52 25.60
CA ALA A 212 21.88 5.83 27.02
C ALA A 212 22.02 7.33 27.37
N ASP A 213 22.62 8.11 26.47
CA ASP A 213 22.80 9.56 26.67
C ASP A 213 21.46 10.33 26.51
N LEU A 214 20.42 9.67 25.97
CA LEU A 214 19.08 10.23 25.86
C LEU A 214 18.23 10.08 27.14
N LYS A 215 18.80 9.54 28.22
CA LYS A 215 18.08 9.38 29.48
C LYS A 215 17.56 10.71 30.02
N GLY A 216 16.25 10.75 30.27
CA GLY A 216 15.59 11.95 30.81
C GLY A 216 15.25 13.01 29.76
N GLU A 217 15.63 12.82 28.48
CA GLU A 217 15.25 13.70 27.39
C GLU A 217 13.76 13.55 27.04
N THR A 218 13.16 14.60 26.51
CA THR A 218 11.81 14.57 25.97
C THR A 218 11.85 14.10 24.52
N LEU A 219 11.28 12.92 24.26
CA LEU A 219 11.23 12.33 22.91
C LEU A 219 9.97 12.80 22.18
N LEU A 220 10.15 13.51 21.08
CA LEU A 220 9.08 13.89 20.15
C LEU A 220 8.84 12.74 19.17
N LEU A 221 7.57 12.40 18.97
CA LEU A 221 7.17 11.24 18.16
C LEU A 221 6.15 11.60 17.08
N LEU A 222 6.09 10.76 16.07
CA LEU A 222 4.98 10.75 15.12
C LEU A 222 3.70 10.25 15.81
N GLU A 223 2.55 10.56 15.23
CA GLU A 223 1.26 10.01 15.65
C GLU A 223 1.21 8.48 15.48
N GLU A 224 0.18 7.87 16.07
CA GLU A 224 -0.08 6.44 15.93
C GLU A 224 -0.29 6.04 14.47
N GLY A 225 0.08 4.78 14.15
CA GLY A 225 0.04 4.25 12.78
C GLY A 225 1.34 4.45 11.99
N HIS A 226 2.25 5.29 12.45
CA HIS A 226 3.59 5.38 11.88
C HIS A 226 4.54 4.38 12.55
N CYS A 227 5.01 3.38 11.81
CA CYS A 227 5.98 2.38 12.34
C CYS A 227 7.25 3.00 12.92
N LEU A 228 7.65 4.17 12.44
CA LEU A 228 8.80 4.90 12.98
C LEU A 228 8.61 5.33 14.44
N ARG A 229 7.36 5.62 14.85
CA ARG A 229 7.03 5.89 16.26
C ARG A 229 7.38 4.70 17.14
N ASP A 230 6.92 3.52 16.76
CA ASP A 230 7.12 2.29 17.52
C ASP A 230 8.61 1.90 17.54
N GLN A 231 9.31 2.06 16.42
CA GLN A 231 10.76 1.87 16.34
C GLN A 231 11.54 2.85 17.23
N ALA A 232 11.16 4.13 17.27
CA ALA A 232 11.80 5.10 18.14
C ALA A 232 11.55 4.79 19.62
N LEU A 233 10.33 4.36 19.97
CA LEU A 233 10.00 3.91 21.31
C LEU A 233 10.79 2.65 21.69
N GLU A 234 10.91 1.66 20.80
CA GLU A 234 11.70 0.45 21.04
C GLU A 234 13.16 0.77 21.33
N VAL A 235 13.78 1.63 20.51
CA VAL A 235 15.17 2.08 20.72
C VAL A 235 15.35 2.76 22.08
N CYS A 236 14.39 3.57 22.49
CA CYS A 236 14.46 4.40 23.68
C CYS A 236 13.86 3.77 24.95
N SER A 237 13.10 2.67 24.84
CA SER A 237 12.35 2.06 25.95
C SER A 237 13.21 1.68 27.16
N ARG A 238 14.47 1.32 26.91
CA ARG A 238 15.39 0.83 27.95
C ARG A 238 16.16 1.93 28.67
N VAL A 239 16.03 3.19 28.25
CA VAL A 239 16.88 4.28 28.79
C VAL A 239 16.12 5.36 29.54
N GLY A 240 14.79 5.23 29.66
CA GLY A 240 13.98 6.15 30.46
C GLY A 240 13.85 7.55 29.86
N VAL A 241 13.62 7.63 28.57
CA VAL A 241 13.18 8.88 27.91
C VAL A 241 11.75 9.22 28.34
N ARG A 242 11.40 10.50 28.28
CA ARG A 242 10.03 10.96 28.50
C ARG A 242 9.30 11.04 27.15
N ASP A 243 8.22 10.28 26.99
CA ASP A 243 7.36 10.44 25.82
C ASP A 243 6.59 11.77 25.96
N SER A 244 6.74 12.67 24.98
CA SER A 244 5.97 13.91 24.94
C SER A 244 4.52 13.59 24.58
N GLN A 245 3.62 13.65 25.57
CA GLN A 245 2.18 13.42 25.35
C GLN A 245 1.49 14.62 24.68
N ASP A 246 2.08 15.81 24.80
CA ASP A 246 1.48 17.07 24.37
C ASP A 246 1.65 17.34 22.87
N PHE A 247 2.50 16.56 22.18
CA PHE A 247 2.79 16.78 20.78
C PHE A 247 2.93 15.47 19.99
N ARG A 248 2.14 15.36 18.93
CA ARG A 248 2.22 14.29 17.93
C ARG A 248 2.29 14.90 16.55
N ALA A 249 3.29 14.52 15.77
CA ALA A 249 3.48 15.02 14.43
C ALA A 249 2.95 14.05 13.39
N THR A 250 2.46 14.56 12.28
CA THR A 250 2.02 13.79 11.12
C THR A 250 3.14 13.57 10.11
N SER A 251 4.27 14.28 10.24
CA SER A 251 5.41 14.18 9.32
C SER A 251 6.75 14.38 10.02
N LEU A 252 7.83 13.84 9.42
CA LEU A 252 9.19 14.04 9.90
C LEU A 252 9.63 15.50 9.84
N GLU A 253 9.11 16.27 8.88
CA GLU A 253 9.46 17.68 8.78
C GLU A 253 8.86 18.47 9.94
N THR A 254 7.63 18.20 10.32
CA THR A 254 7.01 18.81 11.51
C THR A 254 7.79 18.45 12.78
N LEU A 255 8.20 17.18 12.95
CA LEU A 255 9.07 16.78 14.07
C LEU A 255 10.37 17.59 14.10
N ARG A 256 11.01 17.74 12.95
CA ARG A 256 12.26 18.51 12.82
C ARG A 256 12.07 19.96 13.23
N GLN A 257 11.00 20.61 12.81
CA GLN A 257 10.70 21.99 13.19
C GLN A 257 10.47 22.10 14.70
N MET A 258 9.80 21.13 15.32
CA MET A 258 9.59 21.15 16.76
C MET A 258 10.89 20.92 17.56
N VAL A 259 11.79 20.09 17.06
CA VAL A 259 13.15 19.98 17.61
C VAL A 259 13.88 21.33 17.56
N ALA A 260 13.76 22.06 16.44
CA ALA A 260 14.37 23.39 16.28
C ALA A 260 13.90 24.41 17.32
N THR A 261 12.66 24.30 17.80
CA THR A 261 12.13 25.17 18.89
C THR A 261 12.67 24.83 20.29
N GLY A 262 13.37 23.68 20.45
CA GLY A 262 13.83 23.20 21.75
C GLY A 262 12.78 22.40 22.51
N ALA A 263 11.67 21.97 21.89
CA ALA A 263 10.60 21.21 22.53
C ALA A 263 11.03 19.79 22.96
N GLY A 264 12.11 19.26 22.38
CA GLY A 264 12.66 17.94 22.70
C GLY A 264 13.61 17.44 21.60
N VAL A 265 13.85 16.14 21.62
CA VAL A 265 14.72 15.44 20.65
C VAL A 265 13.89 14.41 19.89
N THR A 266 14.37 13.96 18.72
CA THR A 266 13.71 12.86 17.99
C THR A 266 14.73 11.99 17.27
N LEU A 267 14.30 10.80 16.86
CA LEU A 267 15.06 9.92 16.01
C LEU A 267 14.61 10.09 14.55
N LEU A 268 15.57 10.30 13.67
CA LEU A 268 15.32 10.39 12.23
C LEU A 268 16.08 9.27 11.51
N PRO A 269 15.49 8.67 10.49
CA PRO A 269 16.23 7.80 9.58
C PRO A 269 17.36 8.57 8.90
N GLU A 270 18.48 7.92 8.62
CA GLU A 270 19.66 8.60 8.05
C GLU A 270 19.34 9.30 6.73
N LEU A 271 18.54 8.71 5.86
CA LEU A 271 18.13 9.34 4.58
C LEU A 271 17.39 10.66 4.80
N ALA A 272 16.59 10.77 5.86
CA ALA A 272 15.90 12.01 6.20
C ALA A 272 16.87 13.12 6.65
N GLY A 273 18.09 12.77 7.00
CA GLY A 273 19.17 13.71 7.37
C GLY A 273 20.12 14.05 6.22
N ARG A 274 19.90 13.54 5.00
CA ARG A 274 20.80 13.75 3.85
C ARG A 274 20.21 14.78 2.85
N GLY A 275 21.06 15.23 1.95
CA GLY A 275 20.65 16.13 0.85
C GLY A 275 20.13 17.50 1.33
N ALA A 276 19.03 17.95 0.76
CA ALA A 276 18.39 19.23 1.09
C ALA A 276 17.93 19.32 2.56
N TYR A 277 17.72 18.18 3.22
CA TYR A 277 17.25 18.10 4.60
C TYR A 277 18.37 18.16 5.64
N ARG A 278 19.65 18.17 5.20
CA ARG A 278 20.82 18.15 6.10
C ARG A 278 20.95 19.43 6.94
N ASN A 279 20.57 20.58 6.35
CA ASN A 279 20.87 21.90 6.92
C ASN A 279 19.58 22.59 7.43
N ALA A 280 18.71 21.86 8.15
CA ALA A 280 17.58 22.51 8.80
C ALA A 280 18.10 23.45 9.90
N ARG A 281 17.73 24.73 9.84
CA ARG A 281 18.14 25.74 10.85
C ARG A 281 17.63 25.31 12.24
N GLY A 282 18.48 25.45 13.26
CA GLY A 282 18.12 25.15 14.64
C GLY A 282 18.16 23.68 15.02
N VAL A 283 18.53 22.77 14.08
CA VAL A 283 18.62 21.32 14.32
C VAL A 283 20.01 20.81 13.97
N VAL A 284 20.58 20.03 14.88
CA VAL A 284 21.83 19.31 14.67
C VAL A 284 21.53 17.82 14.65
N LEU A 285 22.02 17.12 13.61
CA LEU A 285 21.93 15.67 13.53
C LEU A 285 23.21 15.03 14.02
N ARG A 286 23.09 14.01 14.88
CA ARG A 286 24.23 13.22 15.38
C ARG A 286 23.98 11.74 15.15
N PRO A 287 24.95 11.02 14.58
CA PRO A 287 24.85 9.57 14.46
C PRO A 287 24.94 8.92 15.86
N PHE A 288 24.32 7.76 15.99
CA PHE A 288 24.54 6.93 17.16
C PHE A 288 25.92 6.27 17.15
N ALA A 289 26.50 6.10 18.33
CA ALA A 289 27.67 5.26 18.52
C ALA A 289 27.35 3.81 18.14
N LYS A 290 28.33 3.08 17.62
CA LYS A 290 28.16 1.68 17.20
C LYS A 290 28.05 0.74 18.41
N PRO A 291 27.16 -0.29 18.37
CA PRO A 291 26.23 -0.59 17.29
C PRO A 291 25.07 0.42 17.26
N ALA A 292 24.87 1.07 16.11
CA ALA A 292 23.81 2.05 15.94
C ALA A 292 22.45 1.33 15.76
N PRO A 293 21.38 1.84 16.39
CA PRO A 293 20.04 1.33 16.09
C PRO A 293 19.69 1.63 14.64
N GLN A 294 18.99 0.69 13.99
CA GLN A 294 18.67 0.77 12.56
C GLN A 294 17.30 0.19 12.28
N ARG A 295 16.77 0.53 11.11
CA ARG A 295 15.57 -0.09 10.55
C ARG A 295 15.90 -0.81 9.25
N HIS A 296 15.13 -1.85 8.94
CA HIS A 296 15.23 -2.62 7.71
C HIS A 296 14.12 -2.20 6.77
N ILE A 297 14.45 -1.79 5.56
CA ILE A 297 13.49 -1.39 4.56
C ILE A 297 13.32 -2.53 3.56
N GLY A 298 12.08 -2.90 3.31
CA GLY A 298 11.72 -4.00 2.42
C GLY A 298 10.69 -3.60 1.37
N ALA A 299 10.68 -4.39 0.31
CA ALA A 299 9.68 -4.41 -0.73
C ALA A 299 8.71 -5.56 -0.47
N LEU A 300 7.39 -5.29 -0.54
CA LEU A 300 6.33 -6.27 -0.34
C LEU A 300 5.39 -6.31 -1.54
N TRP A 301 4.97 -7.52 -1.93
CA TRP A 301 4.03 -7.74 -3.02
C TRP A 301 3.24 -9.03 -2.81
N ARG A 302 2.14 -9.22 -3.55
CA ARG A 302 1.38 -10.48 -3.52
C ARG A 302 2.15 -11.61 -4.19
N LYS A 303 2.11 -12.81 -3.62
CA LYS A 303 2.69 -14.03 -4.22
C LYS A 303 2.15 -14.31 -5.62
N SER A 304 0.88 -13.98 -5.86
CA SER A 304 0.18 -14.21 -7.13
C SER A 304 0.47 -13.17 -8.22
N THR A 305 1.29 -12.14 -7.95
CA THR A 305 1.44 -11.03 -8.90
C THR A 305 2.10 -11.44 -10.21
N ALA A 306 1.44 -11.12 -11.32
CA ALA A 306 2.03 -11.25 -12.67
C ALA A 306 3.10 -10.18 -12.98
N ARG A 307 3.27 -9.17 -12.08
CA ARG A 307 4.23 -8.07 -12.25
C ARG A 307 5.60 -8.36 -11.62
N ARG A 308 5.85 -9.60 -11.19
CA ARG A 308 7.07 -9.99 -10.50
C ARG A 308 8.36 -9.52 -11.18
N PRO A 309 8.55 -9.65 -12.51
CA PRO A 309 9.81 -9.20 -13.14
C PRO A 309 10.04 -7.69 -13.03
N ALA A 310 8.98 -6.88 -13.15
CA ALA A 310 9.08 -5.42 -12.97
C ALA A 310 9.36 -5.03 -11.51
N ILE A 311 8.75 -5.75 -10.56
CA ILE A 311 8.96 -5.58 -9.12
C ILE A 311 10.40 -5.90 -8.76
N ASP A 312 10.92 -7.05 -9.21
CA ASP A 312 12.30 -7.49 -8.91
C ASP A 312 13.34 -6.52 -9.49
N ALA A 313 13.12 -6.05 -10.73
CA ALA A 313 14.00 -5.05 -11.35
C ALA A 313 13.98 -3.72 -10.59
N LEU A 314 12.80 -3.24 -10.20
CA LEU A 314 12.66 -2.01 -9.41
C LEU A 314 13.28 -2.16 -8.02
N ALA A 315 13.03 -3.27 -7.33
CA ALA A 315 13.59 -3.57 -6.02
C ALA A 315 15.12 -3.61 -6.04
N THR A 316 15.71 -4.19 -7.08
CA THR A 316 17.17 -4.22 -7.27
C THR A 316 17.73 -2.80 -7.44
N LEU A 317 17.14 -1.98 -8.31
CA LEU A 317 17.56 -0.59 -8.48
C LEU A 317 17.44 0.24 -7.20
N ILE A 318 16.39 0.01 -6.41
CA ILE A 318 16.24 0.68 -5.12
C ILE A 318 17.35 0.25 -4.17
N ALA A 319 17.63 -1.06 -4.04
CA ALA A 319 18.68 -1.57 -3.17
C ALA A 319 20.07 -1.02 -3.53
N GLU A 320 20.37 -0.87 -4.82
CA GLU A 320 21.66 -0.38 -5.32
C GLU A 320 21.86 1.14 -5.14
N HIS A 321 20.77 1.92 -5.07
CA HIS A 321 20.86 3.39 -5.13
C HIS A 321 20.25 4.10 -3.89
N ALA A 322 19.77 3.34 -2.88
CA ALA A 322 19.09 3.93 -1.73
C ALA A 322 20.04 4.70 -0.80
N LEU A 323 21.25 4.20 -0.53
CA LEU A 323 22.21 4.74 0.46
C LEU A 323 23.49 5.35 -0.18
#